data_722864a243310670ea44284ee7dda61b
#
_entry.id   722864a243310670ea44284ee7dda61b
#
_cell.length_a   1.000
_cell.length_b   1.000
_cell.length_c   1.000
_cell.angle_alpha   90.00
_cell.angle_beta   90.00
_cell.angle_gamma   90.00
#
_symmetry.space_group_name_H-M   'P 1'
#
loop_
_entity.id
_entity.type
_entity.pdbx_description
1 polymer ?
#
loop_
_entity_poly.entity_id
_entity_poly.type
_entity_poly.pdbx_seq_one_letter_code
_entity_poly.pdbx_strand_id
1 'polypeptide(L)'
;MTPDQLITFAAVAEHRNISRAAVALHLSQPAVSGQLRQLQDEFGEPLYLRDGRGVRLTPAGEQLASYATRLRDTWRQAHAYRDALRGLEQGTLRIGASTTPASYLLPYLIADFHRHYPDVTLHTADGNTTEIVGALGSVDIAMIEGPVGSDLPPDTAVHAWREDEIVAIMPRTHPLAVAVALALAGGAGRAVAADGADGVGVSGAVESGTAGALEGAAPGAVEKRADINGGRAELAAFGPHPLVLREAGSGVRQIVERAFARAGVPMRVALEIAGVEGVKEAVRAGMGIGFVSAMSMRHEDGALCLFSLSPEPLTRRLSILVPHASAPSRVVEQFLALCLADGP
;
A
#
# COMPACT_ATOMS: atom_id res chain seq x y z
N MET A 1 -10.94 -36.30 9.52
CA MET A 1 -10.63 -34.85 9.40
C MET A 1 -9.43 -34.51 10.26
N THR A 2 -8.38 -33.92 9.67
CA THR A 2 -7.16 -33.53 10.37
C THR A 2 -6.96 -31.99 10.32
N PRO A 3 -6.20 -31.41 11.27
CA PRO A 3 -5.86 -30.00 11.22
C PRO A 3 -5.24 -29.59 9.88
N ASP A 4 -4.34 -30.42 9.31
CA ASP A 4 -3.68 -30.13 8.02
C ASP A 4 -4.67 -30.05 6.85
N GLN A 5 -5.69 -30.93 6.83
CA GLN A 5 -6.75 -30.88 5.82
C GLN A 5 -7.58 -29.60 5.93
N LEU A 6 -7.90 -29.14 7.15
CA LEU A 6 -8.63 -27.89 7.37
C LEU A 6 -7.77 -26.69 7.01
N ILE A 7 -6.48 -26.66 7.40
CA ILE A 7 -5.55 -25.59 7.00
C ILE A 7 -5.43 -25.50 5.48
N THR A 8 -5.33 -26.67 4.81
CA THR A 8 -5.31 -26.73 3.34
C THR A 8 -6.60 -26.22 2.74
N PHE A 9 -7.76 -26.57 3.31
CA PHE A 9 -9.05 -26.08 2.84
C PHE A 9 -9.19 -24.57 3.04
N ALA A 10 -8.72 -24.02 4.17
CA ALA A 10 -8.70 -22.58 4.42
C ALA A 10 -7.88 -21.83 3.35
N ALA A 11 -6.71 -22.34 2.99
CA ALA A 11 -5.89 -21.74 1.93
C ALA A 11 -6.57 -21.79 0.56
N VAL A 12 -7.24 -22.90 0.22
CA VAL A 12 -7.99 -23.02 -1.04
C VAL A 12 -9.21 -22.09 -1.06
N ALA A 13 -9.89 -21.92 0.06
CA ALA A 13 -10.99 -20.99 0.21
C ALA A 13 -10.54 -19.53 0.01
N GLU A 14 -9.39 -19.16 0.54
CA GLU A 14 -8.77 -17.83 0.42
C GLU A 14 -8.35 -17.53 -1.02
N HIS A 15 -7.56 -18.42 -1.61
CA HIS A 15 -7.00 -18.20 -2.95
C HIS A 15 -7.97 -18.51 -4.09
N ARG A 16 -9.10 -19.14 -3.81
CA ARG A 16 -10.07 -19.62 -4.82
C ARG A 16 -9.42 -20.40 -5.98
N ASN A 17 -8.24 -20.99 -5.71
CA ASN A 17 -7.43 -21.70 -6.71
C ASN A 17 -6.49 -22.71 -6.02
N ILE A 18 -6.60 -23.98 -6.43
CA ILE A 18 -5.84 -25.06 -5.81
C ILE A 18 -4.31 -24.92 -6.04
N SER A 19 -3.91 -24.48 -7.23
CA SER A 19 -2.48 -24.31 -7.53
C SER A 19 -1.86 -23.16 -6.74
N ARG A 20 -2.57 -22.04 -6.58
CA ARG A 20 -2.12 -20.92 -5.75
C ARG A 20 -2.05 -21.32 -4.27
N ALA A 21 -3.05 -22.04 -3.77
CA ALA A 21 -3.04 -22.56 -2.41
C ALA A 21 -1.86 -23.53 -2.19
N ALA A 22 -1.55 -24.39 -3.17
CA ALA A 22 -0.42 -25.29 -3.09
C ALA A 22 0.91 -24.53 -2.96
N VAL A 23 1.11 -23.47 -3.76
CA VAL A 23 2.29 -22.60 -3.65
C VAL A 23 2.34 -21.94 -2.27
N ALA A 24 1.25 -21.36 -1.78
CA ALA A 24 1.18 -20.69 -0.48
C ALA A 24 1.46 -21.63 0.70
N LEU A 25 1.13 -22.93 0.55
CA LEU A 25 1.37 -23.96 1.56
C LEU A 25 2.72 -24.70 1.38
N HIS A 26 3.50 -24.37 0.35
CA HIS A 26 4.70 -25.10 -0.03
C HIS A 26 4.46 -26.60 -0.26
N LEU A 27 3.29 -26.93 -0.80
CA LEU A 27 2.87 -28.30 -1.14
C LEU A 27 2.76 -28.48 -2.65
N SER A 28 2.78 -29.76 -3.09
CA SER A 28 2.44 -30.06 -4.49
C SER A 28 0.92 -29.96 -4.71
N GLN A 29 0.51 -29.54 -5.89
CA GLN A 29 -0.92 -29.45 -6.25
C GLN A 29 -1.65 -30.82 -6.12
N PRO A 30 -1.05 -31.98 -6.46
CA PRO A 30 -1.65 -33.28 -6.18
C PRO A 30 -1.87 -33.57 -4.68
N ALA A 31 -0.94 -33.14 -3.82
CA ALA A 31 -1.07 -33.29 -2.36
C ALA A 31 -2.29 -32.50 -1.84
N VAL A 32 -2.40 -31.22 -2.23
CA VAL A 32 -3.55 -30.38 -1.89
C VAL A 32 -4.86 -31.00 -2.39
N SER A 33 -4.89 -31.43 -3.65
CA SER A 33 -6.09 -32.08 -4.22
C SER A 33 -6.46 -33.38 -3.51
N GLY A 34 -5.48 -34.15 -3.04
CA GLY A 34 -5.68 -35.38 -2.26
C GLY A 34 -6.31 -35.07 -0.90
N GLN A 35 -5.78 -34.10 -0.18
CA GLN A 35 -6.33 -33.67 1.13
C GLN A 35 -7.77 -33.14 1.00
N LEU A 36 -8.04 -32.33 -0.01
CA LEU A 36 -9.39 -31.84 -0.28
C LEU A 36 -10.40 -32.94 -0.59
N ARG A 37 -9.98 -33.97 -1.35
CA ARG A 37 -10.84 -35.11 -1.67
C ARG A 37 -11.18 -35.90 -0.40
N GLN A 38 -10.17 -36.23 0.42
CA GLN A 38 -10.38 -36.92 1.68
C GLN A 38 -11.31 -36.14 2.61
N LEU A 39 -11.17 -34.79 2.65
CA LEU A 39 -12.04 -33.96 3.45
C LEU A 39 -13.50 -34.01 2.95
N GLN A 40 -13.75 -33.94 1.63
CA GLN A 40 -15.09 -34.07 1.06
C GLN A 40 -15.70 -35.48 1.28
N ASP A 41 -14.89 -36.53 1.15
CA ASP A 41 -15.33 -37.90 1.40
C ASP A 41 -15.82 -38.08 2.84
N GLU A 42 -15.16 -37.43 3.82
CA GLU A 42 -15.54 -37.45 5.22
C GLU A 42 -16.81 -36.63 5.52
N PHE A 43 -17.02 -35.52 4.82
CA PHE A 43 -18.22 -34.69 4.94
C PHE A 43 -19.43 -35.28 4.20
N GLY A 44 -19.20 -36.17 3.24
CA GLY A 44 -20.24 -36.83 2.47
C GLY A 44 -20.93 -35.93 1.43
N GLU A 45 -20.46 -34.68 1.26
CA GLU A 45 -20.98 -33.72 0.28
C GLU A 45 -19.90 -32.83 -0.30
N PRO A 46 -20.10 -32.25 -1.48
CA PRO A 46 -19.14 -31.34 -2.11
C PRO A 46 -18.96 -30.07 -1.28
N LEU A 47 -17.73 -29.73 -0.92
CA LEU A 47 -17.37 -28.49 -0.24
C LEU A 47 -17.01 -27.38 -1.23
N TYR A 48 -16.63 -27.76 -2.45
CA TYR A 48 -16.31 -26.83 -3.53
C TYR A 48 -16.66 -27.43 -4.91
N LEU A 49 -16.84 -26.54 -5.86
CA LEU A 49 -17.02 -26.86 -7.28
C LEU A 49 -15.87 -26.28 -8.09
N ARG A 50 -15.45 -26.96 -9.14
CA ARG A 50 -14.49 -26.40 -10.10
C ARG A 50 -15.20 -25.38 -10.97
N ASP A 51 -14.58 -24.22 -11.11
CA ASP A 51 -15.09 -23.11 -11.92
C ASP A 51 -13.96 -22.61 -12.84
N GLY A 52 -13.91 -23.14 -14.04
CA GLY A 52 -12.81 -22.91 -14.98
C GLY A 52 -11.46 -23.34 -14.37
N ARG A 53 -10.55 -22.37 -14.22
CA ARG A 53 -9.24 -22.58 -13.57
C ARG A 53 -9.28 -22.36 -12.05
N GLY A 54 -10.44 -21.98 -11.51
CA GLY A 54 -10.63 -21.64 -10.10
C GLY A 54 -11.48 -22.65 -9.34
N VAL A 55 -11.83 -22.24 -8.11
CA VAL A 55 -12.68 -22.99 -7.18
C VAL A 55 -13.74 -22.03 -6.64
N ARG A 56 -15.00 -22.49 -6.66
CA ARG A 56 -16.13 -21.85 -6.00
C ARG A 56 -16.60 -22.72 -4.84
N LEU A 57 -16.72 -22.15 -3.65
CA LEU A 57 -17.22 -22.90 -2.50
C LEU A 57 -18.73 -23.16 -2.62
N THR A 58 -19.16 -24.27 -2.06
CA THR A 58 -20.58 -24.54 -1.79
C THR A 58 -21.00 -23.84 -0.49
N PRO A 59 -22.29 -23.72 -0.16
CA PRO A 59 -22.71 -23.21 1.16
C PRO A 59 -22.09 -23.96 2.33
N ALA A 60 -21.99 -25.30 2.25
CA ALA A 60 -21.30 -26.11 3.24
C ALA A 60 -19.80 -25.79 3.29
N GLY A 61 -19.18 -25.57 2.11
CA GLY A 61 -17.79 -25.16 2.00
C GLY A 61 -17.52 -23.78 2.59
N GLU A 62 -18.42 -22.82 2.41
CA GLU A 62 -18.27 -21.48 3.01
C GLU A 62 -18.36 -21.53 4.55
N GLN A 63 -19.30 -22.33 5.06
CA GLN A 63 -19.40 -22.55 6.50
C GLN A 63 -18.15 -23.22 7.05
N LEU A 64 -17.65 -24.28 6.38
CA LEU A 64 -16.42 -24.95 6.79
C LEU A 64 -15.21 -24.05 6.70
N ALA A 65 -15.12 -23.19 5.67
CA ALA A 65 -14.02 -22.24 5.50
C ALA A 65 -13.91 -21.30 6.70
N SER A 66 -15.02 -20.86 7.28
CA SER A 66 -14.99 -20.02 8.50
C SER A 66 -14.36 -20.75 9.70
N TYR A 67 -14.68 -22.02 9.89
CA TYR A 67 -14.06 -22.83 10.96
C TYR A 67 -12.60 -23.14 10.66
N ALA A 68 -12.29 -23.50 9.42
CA ALA A 68 -10.93 -23.82 8.99
C ALA A 68 -9.97 -22.63 9.11
N THR A 69 -10.45 -21.42 8.81
CA THR A 69 -9.70 -20.18 9.00
C THR A 69 -9.40 -19.95 10.49
N ARG A 70 -10.40 -20.04 11.37
CA ARG A 70 -10.20 -19.87 12.82
C ARG A 70 -9.24 -20.91 13.40
N LEU A 71 -9.32 -22.17 12.94
CA LEU A 71 -8.39 -23.23 13.36
C LEU A 71 -6.95 -22.87 12.91
N ARG A 72 -6.76 -22.49 11.64
CA ARG A 72 -5.46 -22.07 11.10
C ARG A 72 -4.86 -20.94 11.93
N ASP A 73 -5.66 -19.95 12.28
CA ASP A 73 -5.22 -18.79 13.03
C ASP A 73 -4.84 -19.18 14.48
N THR A 74 -5.65 -20.01 15.14
CA THR A 74 -5.31 -20.56 16.46
C THR A 74 -4.03 -21.41 16.42
N TRP A 75 -3.86 -22.21 15.35
CA TRP A 75 -2.64 -23.01 15.14
C TRP A 75 -1.40 -22.13 15.00
N ARG A 76 -1.51 -21.05 14.23
CA ARG A 76 -0.43 -20.05 14.09
C ARG A 76 -0.09 -19.38 15.42
N GLN A 77 -1.09 -18.99 16.20
CA GLN A 77 -0.90 -18.42 17.55
C GLN A 77 -0.13 -19.38 18.46
N ALA A 78 -0.50 -20.66 18.47
CA ALA A 78 0.19 -21.67 19.27
C ALA A 78 1.66 -21.83 18.85
N HIS A 79 1.96 -21.79 17.55
CA HIS A 79 3.33 -21.80 17.04
C HIS A 79 4.08 -20.54 17.42
N ALA A 80 3.48 -19.36 17.26
CA ALA A 80 4.07 -18.09 17.67
C ALA A 80 4.38 -18.05 19.17
N TYR A 81 3.48 -18.57 20.01
CA TYR A 81 3.71 -18.71 21.45
C TYR A 81 4.90 -19.64 21.77
N ARG A 82 4.95 -20.82 21.12
CA ARG A 82 6.11 -21.71 21.23
C ARG A 82 7.41 -21.02 20.85
N ASP A 83 7.42 -20.28 19.77
CA ASP A 83 8.61 -19.60 19.27
C ASP A 83 9.00 -18.43 20.19
N ALA A 84 8.00 -17.75 20.77
CA ALA A 84 8.23 -16.74 21.82
C ALA A 84 8.88 -17.31 23.09
N LEU A 85 8.56 -18.56 23.45
CA LEU A 85 9.19 -19.24 24.59
C LEU A 85 10.66 -19.61 24.32
N ARG A 86 11.07 -19.73 23.06
CA ARG A 86 12.44 -20.06 22.67
C ARG A 86 13.39 -18.86 22.59
N GLY A 87 12.89 -17.65 22.85
CA GLY A 87 13.64 -16.40 22.77
C GLY A 87 13.49 -15.72 21.41
N LEU A 88 13.88 -14.44 21.33
CA LEU A 88 13.84 -13.60 20.12
C LEU A 88 14.82 -14.02 19.02
N GLU A 89 15.69 -14.97 19.31
CA GLU A 89 16.81 -15.34 18.42
C GLU A 89 16.37 -16.15 17.20
N GLN A 90 15.17 -16.73 17.19
CA GLN A 90 14.67 -17.51 16.07
C GLN A 90 13.15 -17.32 15.89
N GLY A 91 12.71 -17.15 14.67
CA GLY A 91 11.29 -17.00 14.36
C GLY A 91 11.05 -16.64 12.89
N THR A 92 9.79 -16.51 12.54
CA THR A 92 9.37 -16.04 11.21
C THR A 92 8.46 -14.83 11.37
N LEU A 93 8.71 -13.78 10.62
CA LEU A 93 7.87 -12.60 10.52
C LEU A 93 7.36 -12.44 9.09
N ARG A 94 6.05 -12.46 8.92
CA ARG A 94 5.37 -12.24 7.64
C ARG A 94 4.80 -10.84 7.62
N ILE A 95 5.28 -10.03 6.69
CA ILE A 95 4.95 -8.62 6.57
C ILE A 95 4.17 -8.41 5.27
N GLY A 96 2.93 -7.94 5.37
CA GLY A 96 2.20 -7.43 4.22
C GLY A 96 2.44 -5.93 4.06
N ALA A 97 2.63 -5.44 2.85
CA ALA A 97 2.75 -4.00 2.66
C ALA A 97 2.09 -3.53 1.37
N SER A 98 1.32 -2.45 1.45
CA SER A 98 0.81 -1.81 0.25
C SER A 98 1.94 -1.11 -0.51
N THR A 99 1.71 -0.83 -1.79
CA THR A 99 2.74 -0.49 -2.79
C THR A 99 3.76 0.56 -2.31
N THR A 100 3.32 1.67 -1.71
CA THR A 100 4.24 2.72 -1.26
C THR A 100 5.08 2.28 -0.05
N PRO A 101 4.50 1.79 1.05
CA PRO A 101 5.29 1.23 2.15
C PRO A 101 6.22 0.09 1.71
N ALA A 102 5.75 -0.81 0.84
CA ALA A 102 6.55 -1.94 0.35
C ALA A 102 7.82 -1.50 -0.37
N SER A 103 7.72 -0.46 -1.20
CA SER A 103 8.85 -0.01 -2.03
C SER A 103 9.78 0.97 -1.32
N TYR A 104 9.25 1.85 -0.46
CA TYR A 104 10.00 3.03 0.00
C TYR A 104 10.24 3.09 1.52
N LEU A 105 9.62 2.23 2.31
CA LEU A 105 9.80 2.19 3.77
C LEU A 105 10.27 0.81 4.26
N LEU A 106 9.57 -0.25 3.85
CA LEU A 106 9.81 -1.59 4.35
C LEU A 106 11.24 -2.11 4.15
N PRO A 107 11.94 -1.87 3.02
CA PRO A 107 13.32 -2.32 2.86
C PRO A 107 14.28 -1.77 3.92
N TYR A 108 14.10 -0.51 4.32
CA TYR A 108 14.93 0.12 5.35
C TYR A 108 14.62 -0.43 6.75
N LEU A 109 13.34 -0.62 7.06
CA LEU A 109 12.90 -1.21 8.32
C LEU A 109 13.38 -2.67 8.46
N ILE A 110 13.30 -3.45 7.37
CA ILE A 110 13.81 -4.81 7.34
C ILE A 110 15.32 -4.84 7.54
N ALA A 111 16.07 -3.97 6.87
CA ALA A 111 17.51 -3.90 7.02
C ALA A 111 17.93 -3.54 8.45
N ASP A 112 17.19 -2.63 9.08
CA ASP A 112 17.44 -2.26 10.49
C ASP A 112 17.07 -3.39 11.44
N PHE A 113 15.90 -3.98 11.27
CA PHE A 113 15.44 -5.11 12.07
C PHE A 113 16.38 -6.32 11.98
N HIS A 114 16.80 -6.67 10.77
CA HIS A 114 17.70 -7.81 10.53
C HIS A 114 19.08 -7.63 11.18
N ARG A 115 19.58 -6.38 11.30
CA ARG A 115 20.83 -6.12 12.04
C ARG A 115 20.73 -6.49 13.52
N HIS A 116 19.55 -6.30 14.12
CA HIS A 116 19.31 -6.61 15.54
C HIS A 116 18.89 -8.07 15.76
N TYR A 117 18.25 -8.68 14.76
CA TYR A 117 17.65 -10.02 14.84
C TYR A 117 18.00 -10.84 13.58
N PRO A 118 19.29 -11.20 13.37
CA PRO A 118 19.75 -11.85 12.11
C PRO A 118 19.16 -13.23 11.88
N ASP A 119 18.76 -13.95 12.92
CA ASP A 119 18.21 -15.31 12.84
C ASP A 119 16.69 -15.35 12.64
N VAL A 120 16.04 -14.18 12.56
CA VAL A 120 14.61 -14.09 12.21
C VAL A 120 14.45 -14.19 10.70
N THR A 121 13.66 -15.17 10.26
CA THR A 121 13.29 -15.30 8.84
C THR A 121 12.19 -14.30 8.49
N LEU A 122 12.43 -13.46 7.49
CA LEU A 122 11.51 -12.42 7.05
C LEU A 122 10.86 -12.82 5.72
N HIS A 123 9.55 -12.74 5.64
CA HIS A 123 8.78 -12.90 4.42
C HIS A 123 7.96 -11.65 4.16
N THR A 124 7.99 -11.16 2.93
CA THR A 124 7.19 -10.00 2.53
C THR A 124 6.17 -10.37 1.47
N ALA A 125 5.00 -9.76 1.54
CA ALA A 125 3.99 -9.80 0.50
C ALA A 125 3.61 -8.36 0.18
N ASP A 126 3.55 -8.04 -1.11
CA ASP A 126 3.15 -6.73 -1.61
C ASP A 126 1.87 -6.82 -2.46
N GLY A 127 1.19 -5.68 -2.57
CA GLY A 127 -0.04 -5.56 -3.34
C GLY A 127 -0.62 -4.15 -3.20
N ASN A 128 -1.84 -3.93 -3.68
CA ASN A 128 -2.55 -2.70 -3.33
C ASN A 128 -3.21 -2.81 -1.94
N THR A 129 -3.74 -1.70 -1.43
CA THR A 129 -4.33 -1.66 -0.07
C THR A 129 -5.43 -2.72 0.11
N THR A 130 -6.29 -2.89 -0.89
CA THR A 130 -7.40 -3.87 -0.82
C THR A 130 -6.89 -5.30 -0.76
N GLU A 131 -5.86 -5.62 -1.55
CA GLU A 131 -5.24 -6.95 -1.56
C GLU A 131 -4.56 -7.27 -0.23
N ILE A 132 -3.82 -6.31 0.35
CA ILE A 132 -3.14 -6.50 1.64
C ILE A 132 -4.15 -6.65 2.78
N VAL A 133 -5.23 -5.85 2.80
CA VAL A 133 -6.30 -6.00 3.80
C VAL A 133 -6.98 -7.36 3.65
N GLY A 134 -7.25 -7.82 2.42
CA GLY A 134 -7.79 -9.15 2.17
C GLY A 134 -6.87 -10.30 2.58
N ALA A 135 -5.55 -10.05 2.63
CA ALA A 135 -4.53 -11.03 3.00
C ALA A 135 -4.13 -10.98 4.49
N LEU A 136 -4.80 -10.18 5.35
CA LEU A 136 -4.45 -10.02 6.76
C LEU A 136 -4.38 -11.35 7.53
N GLY A 137 -5.19 -12.35 7.16
CA GLY A 137 -5.11 -13.68 7.76
C GLY A 137 -3.83 -14.46 7.41
N SER A 138 -3.01 -14.00 6.47
CA SER A 138 -1.77 -14.67 6.03
C SER A 138 -0.49 -13.97 6.46
N VAL A 139 -0.58 -12.78 7.05
CA VAL A 139 0.54 -11.99 7.54
C VAL A 139 0.46 -11.77 9.05
N ASP A 140 1.59 -11.47 9.67
CA ASP A 140 1.71 -11.21 11.10
C ASP A 140 1.58 -9.70 11.41
N ILE A 141 1.95 -8.86 10.45
CA ILE A 141 1.85 -7.41 10.49
C ILE A 141 1.66 -6.88 9.07
N ALA A 142 0.89 -5.82 8.90
CA ALA A 142 0.69 -5.20 7.60
C ALA A 142 0.86 -3.68 7.65
N MET A 143 1.39 -3.10 6.58
CA MET A 143 1.53 -1.66 6.38
C MET A 143 0.67 -1.23 5.22
N ILE A 144 -0.29 -0.36 5.46
CA ILE A 144 -1.23 0.08 4.43
C ILE A 144 -1.25 1.59 4.27
N GLU A 145 -1.65 2.01 3.09
CA GLU A 145 -1.84 3.40 2.69
C GLU A 145 -3.33 3.71 2.47
N GLY A 146 -3.76 4.88 2.93
CA GLY A 146 -5.13 5.34 2.75
C GLY A 146 -6.06 4.92 3.90
N PRO A 147 -7.37 5.11 3.70
CA PRO A 147 -8.34 4.89 4.76
C PRO A 147 -8.44 3.41 5.11
N VAL A 148 -8.42 3.14 6.39
CA VAL A 148 -8.71 1.80 6.93
C VAL A 148 -10.23 1.58 6.87
N GLY A 149 -10.67 0.54 6.17
CA GLY A 149 -12.09 0.16 6.12
C GLY A 149 -12.59 -0.41 7.45
N SER A 150 -13.92 -0.52 7.57
CA SER A 150 -14.57 -1.12 8.75
C SER A 150 -14.49 -2.65 8.77
N ASP A 151 -14.16 -3.27 7.65
CA ASP A 151 -14.25 -4.73 7.44
C ASP A 151 -12.94 -5.46 7.76
N LEU A 152 -12.28 -5.03 8.85
CA LEU A 152 -11.10 -5.71 9.36
C LEU A 152 -11.47 -6.99 10.11
N PRO A 153 -10.61 -8.02 10.09
CA PRO A 153 -10.77 -9.17 10.95
C PRO A 153 -10.92 -8.75 12.42
N PRO A 154 -11.74 -9.47 13.22
CA PRO A 154 -11.80 -9.24 14.65
C PRO A 154 -10.40 -9.30 15.28
N ASP A 155 -10.17 -8.50 16.33
CA ASP A 155 -8.90 -8.45 17.05
C ASP A 155 -7.72 -7.91 16.19
N THR A 156 -8.00 -7.06 15.20
CA THR A 156 -6.97 -6.33 14.46
C THR A 156 -6.72 -4.98 15.11
N ALA A 157 -5.50 -4.76 15.62
CA ALA A 157 -5.09 -3.42 16.08
C ALA A 157 -4.65 -2.56 14.89
N VAL A 158 -5.02 -1.29 14.95
CA VAL A 158 -4.67 -0.29 13.93
C VAL A 158 -3.82 0.80 14.59
N HIS A 159 -2.58 0.92 14.16
CA HIS A 159 -1.67 1.95 14.63
C HIS A 159 -1.51 3.02 13.55
N ALA A 160 -1.83 4.27 13.89
CA ALA A 160 -1.46 5.41 13.06
C ALA A 160 0.07 5.49 13.02
N TRP A 161 0.64 5.61 11.81
CA TRP A 161 2.09 5.47 11.68
C TRP A 161 2.74 6.75 11.15
N ARG A 162 2.60 7.05 9.87
CA ARG A 162 3.23 8.21 9.23
C ARG A 162 2.23 8.99 8.39
N GLU A 163 2.51 10.26 8.18
CA GLU A 163 1.84 11.04 7.15
C GLU A 163 2.65 11.03 5.85
N ASP A 164 1.93 11.00 4.73
CA ASP A 164 2.49 11.00 3.39
C ASP A 164 1.70 11.98 2.53
N GLU A 165 2.40 12.73 1.69
CA GLU A 165 1.79 13.66 0.76
C GLU A 165 1.62 13.00 -0.60
N ILE A 166 0.46 13.18 -1.23
CA ILE A 166 0.21 12.82 -2.62
C ILE A 166 0.46 14.06 -3.47
N VAL A 167 1.39 13.94 -4.40
CA VAL A 167 1.81 14.99 -5.31
C VAL A 167 1.38 14.69 -6.74
N ALA A 168 1.07 15.73 -7.49
CA ALA A 168 0.90 15.61 -8.94
C ALA A 168 2.28 15.59 -9.59
N ILE A 169 2.46 14.71 -10.58
CA ILE A 169 3.70 14.60 -11.37
C ILE A 169 3.42 14.77 -12.85
N MET A 170 4.33 15.44 -13.54
CA MET A 170 4.27 15.63 -14.99
C MET A 170 5.67 15.86 -15.55
N PRO A 171 5.91 15.67 -16.87
CA PRO A 171 7.16 16.04 -17.52
C PRO A 171 7.43 17.53 -17.37
N ARG A 172 8.70 17.93 -17.26
CA ARG A 172 9.09 19.36 -17.23
C ARG A 172 8.65 20.14 -18.47
N THR A 173 8.43 19.46 -19.58
CA THR A 173 7.93 20.03 -20.84
C THR A 173 6.42 20.21 -20.89
N HIS A 174 5.69 19.72 -19.86
CA HIS A 174 4.24 19.87 -19.82
C HIS A 174 3.84 21.35 -19.73
N PRO A 175 2.80 21.82 -20.47
CA PRO A 175 2.43 23.24 -20.50
C PRO A 175 2.21 23.84 -19.09
N LEU A 176 1.59 23.10 -18.19
CA LEU A 176 1.38 23.53 -16.81
C LEU A 176 2.71 23.72 -16.04
N ALA A 177 3.66 22.81 -16.21
CA ALA A 177 4.99 22.90 -15.60
C ALA A 177 5.76 24.12 -16.13
N VAL A 178 5.72 24.34 -17.43
CA VAL A 178 6.38 25.49 -18.08
C VAL A 178 5.75 26.81 -17.60
N ALA A 179 4.41 26.89 -17.50
CA ALA A 179 3.71 28.08 -17.02
C ALA A 179 4.11 28.44 -15.59
N VAL A 180 4.16 27.47 -14.68
CA VAL A 180 4.57 27.69 -13.29
C VAL A 180 6.05 28.09 -13.20
N ALA A 181 6.94 27.43 -13.97
CA ALA A 181 8.35 27.79 -13.98
C ALA A 181 8.60 29.24 -14.45
N LEU A 182 7.87 29.68 -15.47
CA LEU A 182 7.93 31.07 -15.95
C LEU A 182 7.41 32.07 -14.92
N ALA A 183 6.33 31.73 -14.20
CA ALA A 183 5.79 32.58 -13.13
C ALA A 183 6.78 32.72 -11.96
N LEU A 184 7.49 31.66 -11.60
CA LEU A 184 8.52 31.68 -10.55
C LEU A 184 9.77 32.48 -10.99
N ALA A 185 10.20 32.35 -12.25
CA ALA A 185 11.36 33.06 -12.80
C ALA A 185 11.11 34.55 -12.98
N GLY A 186 9.85 34.95 -13.22
CA GLY A 186 9.47 36.36 -13.44
C GLY A 186 9.43 37.23 -12.18
N GLY A 187 9.73 36.70 -10.99
CA GLY A 187 9.87 37.46 -9.74
C GLY A 187 8.62 38.21 -9.25
N ALA A 188 7.44 37.91 -9.81
CA ALA A 188 6.19 38.53 -9.43
C ALA A 188 5.25 37.46 -8.81
N GLY A 189 4.87 37.67 -7.56
CA GLY A 189 3.73 36.96 -6.94
C GLY A 189 2.43 37.29 -7.69
N ARG A 190 2.26 36.76 -8.87
CA ARG A 190 1.08 36.93 -9.71
C ARG A 190 0.60 35.56 -10.15
N ALA A 191 -0.64 35.28 -9.82
CA ALA A 191 -1.37 34.12 -10.30
C ALA A 191 -1.23 33.96 -11.81
N VAL A 192 -0.85 32.78 -12.26
CA VAL A 192 -0.86 32.44 -13.69
C VAL A 192 -2.24 31.90 -14.03
N ALA A 193 -3.00 32.69 -14.76
CA ALA A 193 -4.17 32.22 -15.49
C ALA A 193 -3.69 31.40 -16.69
N ALA A 194 -4.09 30.16 -16.79
CA ALA A 194 -3.92 29.38 -18.02
C ALA A 194 -4.92 29.94 -19.05
N ASP A 195 -4.41 30.69 -20.01
CA ASP A 195 -5.19 31.18 -21.15
C ASP A 195 -5.36 30.02 -22.14
N GLY A 196 -6.46 29.35 -22.04
CA GLY A 196 -6.97 28.36 -22.97
C GLY A 196 -8.48 28.43 -22.94
N ALA A 197 -9.06 29.21 -23.84
CA ALA A 197 -10.49 29.33 -24.19
C ALA A 197 -11.49 28.97 -23.07
N ASP A 198 -11.98 30.01 -22.42
CA ASP A 198 -13.01 30.10 -21.36
C ASP A 198 -12.45 30.18 -19.93
N GLY A 199 -12.36 31.44 -19.52
CA GLY A 199 -11.92 32.03 -18.27
C GLY A 199 -12.24 31.25 -16.96
N VAL A 200 -11.31 30.51 -16.45
CA VAL A 200 -11.25 30.12 -15.04
C VAL A 200 -9.92 30.63 -14.49
N GLY A 201 -10.00 31.69 -13.70
CA GLY A 201 -8.81 32.31 -13.09
C GLY A 201 -8.22 31.42 -11.99
N VAL A 202 -6.93 31.17 -12.07
CA VAL A 202 -6.15 30.51 -11.01
C VAL A 202 -5.56 31.63 -10.12
N SER A 203 -6.13 31.84 -8.94
CA SER A 203 -5.54 32.72 -7.93
C SER A 203 -4.93 31.85 -6.82
N GLY A 204 -3.61 31.76 -6.80
CA GLY A 204 -2.85 31.09 -5.74
C GLY A 204 -1.58 31.87 -5.43
N ALA A 205 -1.41 32.29 -4.19
CA ALA A 205 -0.19 32.95 -3.72
C ALA A 205 0.96 31.91 -3.66
N VAL A 206 2.08 32.26 -4.29
CA VAL A 206 3.34 31.45 -4.21
C VAL A 206 4.18 32.06 -3.08
N GLU A 207 4.27 31.36 -1.96
CA GLU A 207 5.25 31.68 -0.92
C GLU A 207 6.59 31.00 -1.21
N SER A 208 7.63 31.82 -1.36
CA SER A 208 9.02 31.36 -1.49
C SER A 208 9.58 31.04 -0.11
N GLY A 209 9.73 29.76 0.23
CA GLY A 209 10.46 29.32 1.42
C GLY A 209 11.97 29.50 1.22
N THR A 210 12.56 30.48 1.90
CA THR A 210 14.04 30.65 1.97
C THR A 210 14.68 29.53 2.78
N ALA A 211 15.73 28.92 2.20
CA ALA A 211 16.58 27.94 2.85
C ALA A 211 17.36 28.60 4.01
N GLY A 212 17.02 28.24 5.25
CA GLY A 212 17.80 28.50 6.43
C GLY A 212 18.67 27.30 6.76
N ALA A 213 20.00 27.48 6.66
CA ALA A 213 20.97 26.51 7.13
C ALA A 213 20.92 26.36 8.65
N LEU A 214 20.71 25.15 9.15
CA LEU A 214 21.03 24.79 10.53
C LEU A 214 21.96 23.57 10.50
N GLU A 215 23.23 23.85 10.85
CA GLU A 215 24.23 22.84 11.19
C GLU A 215 23.92 22.24 12.56
N GLY A 216 24.07 20.90 12.66
CA GLY A 216 24.26 20.20 13.91
C GLY A 216 23.06 19.44 14.45
N ALA A 217 22.78 18.27 13.91
CA ALA A 217 22.03 17.23 14.60
C ALA A 217 22.57 15.84 14.21
N ALA A 218 22.69 14.97 15.23
CA ALA A 218 23.17 13.60 15.15
C ALA A 218 22.35 12.73 14.16
N PRO A 219 22.83 11.54 13.70
CA PRO A 219 22.23 10.78 12.62
C PRO A 219 20.99 10.02 13.09
N GLY A 220 19.89 10.74 13.23
CA GLY A 220 18.53 10.24 13.25
C GLY A 220 17.89 10.77 11.96
N ALA A 221 17.38 9.88 11.13
CA ALA A 221 16.94 10.18 9.77
C ALA A 221 15.95 11.36 9.72
N VAL A 222 16.45 12.55 9.42
CA VAL A 222 15.64 13.64 8.92
C VAL A 222 15.17 13.21 7.54
N GLU A 223 13.90 12.84 7.44
CA GLU A 223 13.25 12.62 6.15
C GLU A 223 13.43 13.89 5.30
N LYS A 224 14.36 13.84 4.32
CA LYS A 224 14.41 14.87 3.29
C LYS A 224 13.08 14.82 2.56
N ARG A 225 12.21 15.80 2.80
CA ARG A 225 11.05 16.06 1.92
C ARG A 225 11.59 16.11 0.50
N ALA A 226 10.94 15.38 -0.43
CA ALA A 226 11.25 15.50 -1.84
C ALA A 226 11.16 16.99 -2.19
N ASP A 227 12.21 17.54 -2.80
CA ASP A 227 12.22 18.95 -3.19
C ASP A 227 11.08 19.15 -4.18
N ILE A 228 10.04 19.89 -3.76
CA ILE A 228 8.89 20.23 -4.60
C ILE A 228 9.38 21.25 -5.61
N ASN A 229 9.86 20.75 -6.75
CA ASN A 229 10.50 21.58 -7.78
C ASN A 229 9.50 22.21 -8.76
N GLY A 230 8.20 21.87 -8.65
CA GLY A 230 7.12 22.40 -9.50
C GLY A 230 6.24 23.46 -8.80
N GLY A 231 6.34 23.61 -7.46
CA GLY A 231 5.51 24.54 -6.70
C GLY A 231 4.16 23.95 -6.27
N ARG A 232 3.14 24.81 -6.17
CA ARG A 232 1.79 24.42 -5.76
C ARG A 232 0.78 24.68 -6.89
N ALA A 233 -0.22 23.81 -7.01
CA ALA A 233 -1.28 23.97 -8.00
C ALA A 233 -2.64 23.51 -7.44
N GLU A 234 -3.70 24.21 -7.80
CA GLU A 234 -5.07 23.84 -7.44
C GLU A 234 -5.54 22.64 -8.27
N LEU A 235 -6.41 21.81 -7.70
CA LEU A 235 -6.98 20.63 -8.40
C LEU A 235 -7.67 21.03 -9.71
N ALA A 236 -8.27 22.20 -9.77
CA ALA A 236 -8.92 22.74 -10.97
C ALA A 236 -7.95 22.84 -12.17
N ALA A 237 -6.67 23.11 -11.92
CA ALA A 237 -5.67 23.22 -12.95
C ALA A 237 -5.40 21.88 -13.67
N PHE A 238 -5.67 20.75 -13.03
CA PHE A 238 -5.45 19.42 -13.60
C PHE A 238 -6.66 18.88 -14.38
N GLY A 239 -7.88 19.39 -14.13
CA GLY A 239 -9.12 18.91 -14.76
C GLY A 239 -9.11 18.89 -16.29
N PRO A 240 -8.57 19.91 -17.00
CA PRO A 240 -8.50 19.94 -18.46
C PRO A 240 -7.53 18.90 -19.05
N HIS A 241 -6.59 18.37 -18.27
CA HIS A 241 -5.52 17.52 -18.73
C HIS A 241 -5.87 16.03 -18.63
N PRO A 242 -5.30 15.16 -19.49
CA PRO A 242 -5.40 13.72 -19.35
C PRO A 242 -4.69 13.28 -18.07
N LEU A 243 -5.32 12.37 -17.32
CA LEU A 243 -4.80 11.84 -16.06
C LEU A 243 -4.40 10.38 -16.20
N VAL A 244 -3.30 10.03 -15.55
CA VAL A 244 -2.84 8.65 -15.38
C VAL A 244 -3.10 8.26 -13.93
N LEU A 245 -3.94 7.26 -13.73
CA LEU A 245 -4.32 6.80 -12.40
C LEU A 245 -3.78 5.40 -12.11
N ARG A 246 -3.66 5.11 -10.83
CA ARG A 246 -3.44 3.77 -10.33
C ARG A 246 -4.65 2.88 -10.59
N GLU A 247 -4.42 1.58 -10.52
CA GLU A 247 -5.45 0.54 -10.60
C GLU A 247 -6.52 0.67 -9.50
N ALA A 248 -7.67 0.05 -9.73
CA ALA A 248 -8.72 -0.09 -8.72
C ALA A 248 -8.17 -0.80 -7.46
N GLY A 249 -8.59 -0.36 -6.27
CA GLY A 249 -8.06 -0.87 -4.98
C GLY A 249 -6.83 -0.12 -4.46
N SER A 250 -6.21 0.76 -5.25
CA SER A 250 -5.12 1.64 -4.80
C SER A 250 -5.63 2.69 -3.82
N GLY A 251 -4.96 2.82 -2.67
CA GLY A 251 -5.24 3.86 -1.69
C GLY A 251 -5.00 5.28 -2.24
N VAL A 252 -3.96 5.48 -3.05
CA VAL A 252 -3.69 6.77 -3.74
C VAL A 252 -4.86 7.15 -4.63
N ARG A 253 -5.31 6.23 -5.49
CA ARG A 253 -6.43 6.49 -6.39
C ARG A 253 -7.69 6.92 -5.64
N GLN A 254 -8.08 6.20 -4.59
CA GLN A 254 -9.27 6.52 -3.81
C GLN A 254 -9.22 7.93 -3.22
N ILE A 255 -8.05 8.36 -2.77
CA ILE A 255 -7.86 9.70 -2.19
C ILE A 255 -7.95 10.77 -3.27
N VAL A 256 -7.30 10.56 -4.41
CA VAL A 256 -7.34 11.48 -5.56
C VAL A 256 -8.78 11.63 -6.08
N GLU A 257 -9.49 10.52 -6.33
CA GLU A 257 -10.88 10.54 -6.79
C GLU A 257 -11.79 11.31 -5.82
N ARG A 258 -11.63 11.09 -4.51
CA ARG A 258 -12.38 11.83 -3.48
C ARG A 258 -12.04 13.32 -3.48
N ALA A 259 -10.77 13.69 -3.68
CA ALA A 259 -10.35 15.09 -3.73
C ALA A 259 -10.97 15.81 -4.94
N PHE A 260 -10.90 15.21 -6.13
CA PHE A 260 -11.53 15.76 -7.33
C PHE A 260 -13.05 15.86 -7.20
N ALA A 261 -13.70 14.83 -6.66
CA ALA A 261 -15.16 14.84 -6.42
C ALA A 261 -15.58 15.95 -5.44
N ARG A 262 -14.84 16.15 -4.34
CA ARG A 262 -15.10 17.22 -3.37
C ARG A 262 -14.91 18.62 -3.96
N ALA A 263 -13.91 18.75 -4.84
CA ALA A 263 -13.64 20.02 -5.53
C ALA A 263 -14.62 20.29 -6.71
N GLY A 264 -15.47 19.33 -7.07
CA GLY A 264 -16.35 19.43 -8.25
C GLY A 264 -15.61 19.46 -9.58
N VAL A 265 -14.35 18.98 -9.62
CA VAL A 265 -13.51 18.99 -10.81
C VAL A 265 -13.66 17.66 -11.55
N PRO A 266 -14.04 17.67 -12.85
CA PRO A 266 -14.13 16.44 -13.62
C PRO A 266 -12.75 15.85 -13.90
N MET A 267 -12.65 14.53 -13.88
CA MET A 267 -11.42 13.79 -14.18
C MET A 267 -11.44 13.23 -15.61
N ARG A 268 -10.41 13.52 -16.39
CA ARG A 268 -10.21 12.95 -17.74
C ARG A 268 -9.19 11.80 -17.66
N VAL A 269 -9.62 10.63 -17.21
CA VAL A 269 -8.72 9.46 -17.10
C VAL A 269 -8.35 8.96 -18.50
N ALA A 270 -7.07 9.07 -18.84
CA ALA A 270 -6.51 8.58 -20.09
C ALA A 270 -5.90 7.19 -19.95
N LEU A 271 -5.40 6.84 -18.78
CA LEU A 271 -4.79 5.54 -18.54
C LEU A 271 -5.02 5.11 -17.09
N GLU A 272 -5.33 3.84 -16.91
CA GLU A 272 -5.28 3.13 -15.64
C GLU A 272 -4.13 2.12 -15.69
N ILE A 273 -3.19 2.19 -14.74
CA ILE A 273 -2.00 1.33 -14.73
C ILE A 273 -1.64 0.91 -13.31
N ALA A 274 -1.20 -0.35 -13.18
CA ALA A 274 -0.79 -0.89 -11.89
C ALA A 274 0.60 -0.38 -11.47
N GLY A 275 0.75 -0.19 -10.15
CA GLY A 275 2.03 0.17 -9.55
C GLY A 275 2.41 1.64 -9.69
N VAL A 276 3.26 2.12 -8.76
CA VAL A 276 3.73 3.52 -8.76
C VAL A 276 4.66 3.79 -9.94
N GLU A 277 5.57 2.86 -10.22
CA GLU A 277 6.51 2.98 -11.34
C GLU A 277 5.78 3.00 -12.68
N GLY A 278 4.70 2.21 -12.83
CA GLY A 278 3.85 2.25 -14.03
C GLY A 278 3.27 3.65 -14.29
N VAL A 279 2.78 4.33 -13.24
CA VAL A 279 2.29 5.70 -13.35
C VAL A 279 3.42 6.64 -13.76
N LYS A 280 4.59 6.56 -13.12
CA LYS A 280 5.74 7.43 -13.41
C LYS A 280 6.22 7.27 -14.84
N GLU A 281 6.35 6.04 -15.33
CA GLU A 281 6.76 5.76 -16.72
C GLU A 281 5.73 6.23 -17.76
N ALA A 282 4.43 6.02 -17.48
CA ALA A 282 3.39 6.53 -18.35
C ALA A 282 3.40 8.07 -18.44
N VAL A 283 3.64 8.74 -17.30
CA VAL A 283 3.80 10.21 -17.27
C VAL A 283 5.06 10.65 -18.04
N ARG A 284 6.20 9.96 -17.88
CA ARG A 284 7.42 10.23 -18.68
C ARG A 284 7.17 10.08 -20.19
N ALA A 285 6.35 9.09 -20.55
CA ALA A 285 5.94 8.88 -21.94
C ALA A 285 4.95 9.94 -22.48
N GLY A 286 4.53 10.91 -21.65
CA GLY A 286 3.64 12.00 -22.06
C GLY A 286 2.16 11.62 -22.07
N MET A 287 1.74 10.54 -21.40
CA MET A 287 0.33 10.10 -21.36
C MET A 287 -0.57 11.05 -20.58
N GLY A 288 0.00 11.92 -19.74
CA GLY A 288 -0.77 12.87 -18.94
C GLY A 288 -0.11 13.18 -17.60
N ILE A 289 -0.93 13.63 -16.65
CA ILE A 289 -0.54 13.96 -15.27
C ILE A 289 -0.84 12.78 -14.37
N GLY A 290 0.12 12.37 -13.55
CA GLY A 290 -0.03 11.31 -12.56
C GLY A 290 -0.11 11.86 -11.13
N PHE A 291 -0.62 11.05 -10.22
CA PHE A 291 -0.62 11.33 -8.79
C PHE A 291 0.06 10.18 -8.06
N VAL A 292 1.08 10.51 -7.28
CA VAL A 292 1.91 9.53 -6.56
C VAL A 292 2.26 10.04 -5.17
N SER A 293 2.76 9.15 -4.32
CA SER A 293 3.37 9.54 -3.05
C SER A 293 4.62 10.38 -3.29
N ALA A 294 4.81 11.43 -2.51
CA ALA A 294 6.04 12.22 -2.52
C ALA A 294 7.28 11.35 -2.19
N MET A 295 7.11 10.30 -1.38
CA MET A 295 8.18 9.34 -1.08
C MET A 295 8.72 8.64 -2.33
N SER A 296 7.85 8.39 -3.32
CA SER A 296 8.24 7.71 -4.57
C SER A 296 9.13 8.55 -5.48
N MET A 297 9.25 9.84 -5.14
CA MET A 297 10.03 10.80 -5.93
C MET A 297 11.42 11.11 -5.34
N ARG A 298 11.81 10.44 -4.23
CA ARG A 298 13.10 10.67 -3.55
C ARG A 298 14.33 10.37 -4.41
N HIS A 299 14.22 9.43 -5.33
CA HIS A 299 15.33 8.96 -6.17
C HIS A 299 15.09 9.21 -7.65
N GLU A 300 14.26 10.24 -7.96
CA GLU A 300 13.98 10.59 -9.34
C GLU A 300 15.16 11.32 -10.02
N ASP A 301 15.30 11.08 -11.31
CA ASP A 301 16.35 11.65 -12.16
C ASP A 301 16.12 13.13 -12.54
N GLY A 302 15.03 13.72 -12.05
CA GLY A 302 14.65 15.10 -12.36
C GLY A 302 13.93 15.29 -13.70
N ALA A 303 13.59 14.21 -14.41
CA ALA A 303 12.81 14.29 -15.66
C ALA A 303 11.35 14.71 -15.39
N LEU A 304 10.84 14.36 -14.22
CA LEU A 304 9.52 14.76 -13.76
C LEU A 304 9.60 15.93 -12.78
N CYS A 305 8.61 16.80 -12.82
CA CYS A 305 8.40 17.81 -11.79
C CYS A 305 7.20 17.43 -10.90
N LEU A 306 7.28 17.86 -9.63
CA LEU A 306 6.32 17.58 -8.60
C LEU A 306 5.55 18.85 -8.25
N PHE A 307 4.25 18.72 -8.06
CA PHE A 307 3.38 19.79 -7.58
C PHE A 307 2.62 19.32 -6.33
N SER A 308 2.79 20.06 -5.25
CA SER A 308 1.90 19.96 -4.10
C SER A 308 0.54 20.54 -4.45
N LEU A 309 -0.53 19.98 -3.90
CA LEU A 309 -1.87 20.50 -4.13
C LEU A 309 -2.12 21.72 -3.22
N SER A 310 -2.96 22.66 -3.72
CA SER A 310 -3.38 23.84 -2.98
C SER A 310 -4.91 23.96 -2.97
N PRO A 311 -5.53 24.65 -1.99
CA PRO A 311 -4.88 25.42 -0.91
C PRO A 311 -4.22 24.55 0.17
N GLU A 312 -4.64 23.29 0.32
CA GLU A 312 -4.09 22.35 1.29
C GLU A 312 -3.40 21.18 0.58
N PRO A 313 -2.24 20.72 1.07
CA PRO A 313 -1.61 19.51 0.56
C PRO A 313 -2.55 18.30 0.67
N LEU A 314 -2.56 17.46 -0.33
CA LEU A 314 -3.31 16.20 -0.28
C LEU A 314 -2.53 15.17 0.51
N THR A 315 -2.78 15.11 1.81
CA THR A 315 -2.12 14.19 2.71
C THR A 315 -2.92 12.93 2.97
N ARG A 316 -2.22 11.87 3.34
CA ARG A 316 -2.80 10.62 3.80
C ARG A 316 -2.02 10.08 4.97
N ARG A 317 -2.68 9.26 5.77
CA ARG A 317 -2.05 8.53 6.84
C ARG A 317 -1.69 7.11 6.37
N LEU A 318 -0.48 6.71 6.65
CA LEU A 318 -0.07 5.32 6.60
C LEU A 318 -0.41 4.67 7.94
N SER A 319 -0.85 3.43 7.92
CA SER A 319 -1.24 2.69 9.12
C SER A 319 -0.56 1.34 9.16
N ILE A 320 -0.24 0.90 10.38
CA ILE A 320 0.22 -0.46 10.65
C ILE A 320 -0.95 -1.24 11.24
N LEU A 321 -1.24 -2.39 10.66
CA LEU A 321 -2.26 -3.32 11.11
C LEU A 321 -1.58 -4.53 11.73
N VAL A 322 -2.00 -4.90 12.94
CA VAL A 322 -1.54 -6.12 13.61
C VAL A 322 -2.75 -7.03 13.78
N PRO A 323 -2.93 -8.04 12.93
CA PRO A 323 -3.95 -9.05 13.13
C PRO A 323 -3.63 -9.84 14.42
N HIS A 324 -4.67 -10.31 15.10
CA HIS A 324 -4.54 -11.04 16.38
C HIS A 324 -3.76 -10.28 17.46
N ALA A 325 -4.05 -8.99 17.59
CA ALA A 325 -3.35 -8.07 18.49
C ALA A 325 -3.44 -8.44 19.98
N SER A 326 -4.40 -9.28 20.39
CA SER A 326 -4.53 -9.78 21.77
C SER A 326 -3.40 -10.72 22.19
N ALA A 327 -2.67 -11.33 21.24
CA ALA A 327 -1.54 -12.22 21.51
C ALA A 327 -0.47 -12.17 20.38
N PRO A 328 0.15 -11.00 20.14
CA PRO A 328 1.19 -10.88 19.14
C PRO A 328 2.43 -11.69 19.57
N SER A 329 3.20 -12.18 18.59
CA SER A 329 4.49 -12.78 18.90
C SER A 329 5.50 -11.69 19.29
N ARG A 330 6.53 -12.06 20.07
CA ARG A 330 7.60 -11.11 20.45
C ARG A 330 8.30 -10.49 19.25
N VAL A 331 8.41 -11.24 18.16
CA VAL A 331 9.01 -10.75 16.90
C VAL A 331 8.13 -9.63 16.29
N VAL A 332 6.80 -9.80 16.31
CA VAL A 332 5.85 -8.76 15.87
C VAL A 332 5.92 -7.53 16.77
N GLU A 333 5.95 -7.73 18.10
CA GLU A 333 6.07 -6.62 19.07
C GLU A 333 7.35 -5.80 18.84
N GLN A 334 8.49 -6.47 18.65
CA GLN A 334 9.76 -5.79 18.41
C GLN A 334 9.81 -5.07 17.07
N PHE A 335 9.27 -5.70 16.01
CA PHE A 335 9.18 -5.06 14.70
C PHE A 335 8.21 -3.87 14.72
N LEU A 336 7.07 -3.99 15.40
CA LEU A 336 6.13 -2.89 15.61
C LEU A 336 6.78 -1.75 16.39
N ALA A 337 7.49 -2.06 17.48
CA ALA A 337 8.20 -1.06 18.27
C ALA A 337 9.25 -0.31 17.44
N LEU A 338 10.02 -1.02 16.60
CA LEU A 338 10.95 -0.41 15.65
C LEU A 338 10.23 0.54 14.69
N CYS A 339 9.13 0.10 14.08
CA CYS A 339 8.36 0.93 13.15
C CYS A 339 7.80 2.19 13.80
N LEU A 340 7.36 2.10 15.06
CA LEU A 340 6.80 3.24 15.81
C LEU A 340 7.88 4.15 16.41
N ALA A 341 9.07 3.65 16.69
CA ALA A 341 10.20 4.45 17.17
C ALA A 341 10.74 5.40 16.07
N ASP A 342 10.65 5.00 14.83
CA ASP A 342 11.01 5.79 13.64
C ASP A 342 9.90 6.79 13.20
N GLY A 343 8.84 6.93 13.97
CA GLY A 343 7.75 7.87 13.71
C GLY A 343 7.93 9.21 14.41
N PRO A 344 7.05 10.17 14.12
CA PRO A 344 6.91 11.01 12.92
C PRO A 344 7.96 12.06 12.76
#